data_9faac3961f790f7a428b8d1765ad674d
#
_entry.id   9faac3961f790f7a428b8d1765ad674d
#
_cell.length_a   1.000
_cell.length_b   1.000
_cell.length_c   1.000
_cell.angle_alpha   90.00
_cell.angle_beta   90.00
_cell.angle_gamma   90.00
#
_symmetry.space_group_name_H-M   'P 1'
#
loop_
_entity.id
_entity.type
_entity.pdbx_description
1 polymer ?
#
loop_
_entity_poly.entity_id
_entity_poly.type
_entity_poly.pdbx_seq_one_letter_code
_entity_poly.pdbx_strand_id
1 'polypeptide(L)'
;MKKMFFLLSLFFFGFYFSQVNIEQIKNDVTSDPKKFYYDNLEIFITNPKSLNQEQLNYIYYGNNYVDYGYKRSEFMNDLGEVTRFSNRKISFKKATEVLEKAKILYQKNPLNKELLLDLQKLYYIVKEQDKGDFHFSQYQLLYETIQNSGTGKLDISPLVVTTFSDQMLALENSNVFAHGITFKSTVLPDGSWLNIYKNGQDLFFVRTTHHKDLYKDDK
;
A
#
# COMPACT_ATOMS: atom_id res chain seq x y z
N MET A 1 29.64 1.52 44.77
CA MET A 1 29.13 0.60 43.70
C MET A 1 27.62 0.65 43.49
N LYS A 2 26.85 1.66 43.99
CA LYS A 2 25.39 1.76 43.81
C LYS A 2 24.93 2.76 42.73
N LYS A 3 25.82 3.47 42.06
CA LYS A 3 25.49 4.48 41.05
C LYS A 3 25.61 4.03 39.59
N MET A 4 26.08 2.81 39.33
CA MET A 4 26.29 2.32 37.96
C MET A 4 25.11 1.50 37.42
N PHE A 5 24.14 1.15 38.26
CA PHE A 5 22.97 0.37 37.84
C PHE A 5 21.83 1.23 37.28
N PHE A 6 21.85 2.54 37.46
CA PHE A 6 20.78 3.44 37.00
C PHE A 6 20.96 3.91 35.55
N LEU A 7 22.15 3.76 34.98
CA LEU A 7 22.44 4.16 33.59
C LEU A 7 22.12 3.07 32.55
N LEU A 8 21.97 1.81 32.99
CA LEU A 8 21.67 0.70 32.10
C LEU A 8 20.15 0.54 31.81
N SER A 9 19.30 1.13 32.64
CA SER A 9 17.83 1.05 32.44
C SER A 9 17.29 2.05 31.42
N LEU A 10 18.08 3.05 31.00
CA LEU A 10 17.68 4.07 30.02
C LEU A 10 17.90 3.65 28.55
N PHE A 11 18.62 2.56 28.32
CA PHE A 11 18.86 2.04 26.95
C PHE A 11 17.83 1.02 26.48
N PHE A 12 16.87 0.65 27.31
CA PHE A 12 15.76 -0.25 26.93
C PHE A 12 14.49 0.49 26.47
N PHE A 13 14.54 1.79 26.16
CA PHE A 13 13.56 2.42 25.30
C PHE A 13 13.87 2.02 23.85
N GLY A 14 13.91 0.70 23.66
CA GLY A 14 14.06 0.06 22.37
C GLY A 14 12.85 0.41 21.51
N PHE A 15 13.12 0.69 20.30
CA PHE A 15 12.26 0.85 19.14
C PHE A 15 10.95 0.06 19.28
N TYR A 16 9.95 0.65 19.94
CA TYR A 16 8.59 0.27 19.72
C TYR A 16 8.29 0.73 18.28
N PHE A 17 8.42 -0.15 17.32
CA PHE A 17 7.72 0.00 16.07
C PHE A 17 6.25 0.11 16.46
N SER A 18 5.75 1.33 16.52
CA SER A 18 4.35 1.58 16.81
C SER A 18 3.59 0.98 15.64
N GLN A 19 2.91 -0.14 15.89
CA GLN A 19 2.01 -0.71 14.91
C GLN A 19 1.05 0.37 14.45
N VAL A 20 0.78 0.45 13.14
CA VAL A 20 -0.16 1.41 12.59
C VAL A 20 -1.54 1.27 13.27
N ASN A 21 -2.07 2.36 13.80
CA ASN A 21 -3.37 2.39 14.47
C ASN A 21 -4.49 2.62 13.45
N ILE A 22 -5.03 1.52 12.91
CA ILE A 22 -6.08 1.56 11.87
C ILE A 22 -7.38 2.18 12.40
N GLU A 23 -7.72 1.95 13.68
CA GLU A 23 -8.95 2.51 14.26
C GLU A 23 -8.87 4.02 14.38
N GLN A 24 -7.73 4.55 14.79
CA GLN A 24 -7.50 5.99 14.83
C GLN A 24 -7.60 6.59 13.42
N ILE A 25 -6.91 6.01 12.43
CA ILE A 25 -6.95 6.47 11.04
C ILE A 25 -8.40 6.50 10.52
N LYS A 26 -9.17 5.44 10.78
CA LYS A 26 -10.58 5.37 10.41
C LYS A 26 -11.37 6.53 11.02
N ASN A 27 -11.23 6.74 12.33
CA ASN A 27 -11.97 7.78 13.04
C ASN A 27 -11.61 9.18 12.54
N ASP A 28 -10.32 9.47 12.36
CA ASP A 28 -9.82 10.75 11.90
C ASP A 28 -10.27 11.04 10.46
N VAL A 29 -10.08 10.08 9.54
CA VAL A 29 -10.50 10.23 8.13
C VAL A 29 -12.02 10.35 7.99
N THR A 30 -12.80 9.62 8.80
CA THR A 30 -14.25 9.72 8.77
C THR A 30 -14.74 11.05 9.33
N SER A 31 -14.06 11.61 10.35
CA SER A 31 -14.45 12.88 10.99
C SER A 31 -14.07 14.10 10.15
N ASP A 32 -12.90 14.10 9.53
CA ASP A 32 -12.40 15.19 8.67
C ASP A 32 -11.56 14.62 7.51
N PRO A 33 -12.24 14.08 6.47
CA PRO A 33 -11.55 13.49 5.32
C PRO A 33 -10.70 14.51 4.56
N LYS A 34 -11.08 15.81 4.59
CA LYS A 34 -10.30 16.85 3.94
C LYS A 34 -8.90 16.93 4.54
N LYS A 35 -8.80 17.11 5.85
CA LYS A 35 -7.55 17.30 6.58
C LYS A 35 -6.67 16.05 6.56
N PHE A 36 -7.25 14.88 6.87
CA PHE A 36 -6.48 13.67 7.11
C PHE A 36 -6.21 12.86 5.84
N TYR A 37 -7.04 13.00 4.81
CA TYR A 37 -6.88 12.23 3.57
C TYR A 37 -6.60 13.13 2.35
N TYR A 38 -7.53 14.04 1.98
CA TYR A 38 -7.42 14.75 0.70
C TYR A 38 -6.27 15.74 0.64
N ASP A 39 -5.98 16.49 1.71
CA ASP A 39 -4.84 17.41 1.75
C ASP A 39 -3.50 16.65 1.64
N ASN A 40 -3.38 15.48 2.26
CA ASN A 40 -2.21 14.60 2.12
C ASN A 40 -2.13 13.95 0.74
N LEU A 41 -3.28 13.58 0.14
CA LEU A 41 -3.35 13.03 -1.21
C LEU A 41 -2.90 14.06 -2.27
N GLU A 42 -3.24 15.33 -2.10
CA GLU A 42 -2.77 16.41 -2.96
C GLU A 42 -1.24 16.53 -2.91
N ILE A 43 -0.65 16.45 -1.72
CA ILE A 43 0.81 16.44 -1.56
C ILE A 43 1.40 15.18 -2.24
N PHE A 44 0.79 14.01 -2.09
CA PHE A 44 1.24 12.77 -2.74
C PHE A 44 1.26 12.89 -4.27
N ILE A 45 0.28 13.60 -4.84
CA ILE A 45 0.18 13.82 -6.30
C ILE A 45 1.18 14.87 -6.79
N THR A 46 1.56 15.85 -5.97
CA THR A 46 2.37 17.00 -6.40
C THR A 46 3.83 16.93 -5.93
N ASN A 47 4.07 16.50 -4.70
CA ASN A 47 5.39 16.42 -4.07
C ASN A 47 5.48 15.26 -3.07
N PRO A 48 5.40 13.99 -3.52
CA PRO A 48 5.25 12.83 -2.64
C PRO A 48 6.38 12.67 -1.62
N LYS A 49 7.61 13.11 -1.96
CA LYS A 49 8.78 13.00 -1.08
C LYS A 49 8.73 13.90 0.16
N SER A 50 7.82 14.87 0.20
CA SER A 50 7.64 15.73 1.39
C SER A 50 6.73 15.13 2.46
N LEU A 51 6.03 14.02 2.16
CA LEU A 51 5.17 13.34 3.10
C LEU A 51 6.00 12.57 4.14
N ASN A 52 5.58 12.69 5.40
CA ASN A 52 6.10 11.82 6.47
C ASN A 52 5.30 10.50 6.55
N GLN A 53 5.77 9.56 7.39
CA GLN A 53 5.15 8.24 7.54
C GLN A 53 3.70 8.31 8.03
N GLU A 54 3.37 9.24 8.93
CA GLU A 54 2.01 9.40 9.43
C GLU A 54 1.05 9.84 8.32
N GLN A 55 1.44 10.81 7.51
CA GLN A 55 0.67 11.29 6.36
C GLN A 55 0.49 10.18 5.31
N LEU A 56 1.54 9.39 5.05
CA LEU A 56 1.47 8.22 4.18
C LEU A 56 0.50 7.16 4.74
N ASN A 57 0.50 6.93 6.06
CA ASN A 57 -0.46 6.04 6.71
C ASN A 57 -1.90 6.53 6.50
N TYR A 58 -2.16 7.83 6.65
CA TYR A 58 -3.50 8.39 6.42
C TYR A 58 -3.99 8.19 4.99
N ILE A 59 -3.16 8.39 3.97
CA ILE A 59 -3.62 8.18 2.59
C ILE A 59 -3.73 6.70 2.25
N TYR A 60 -2.80 5.86 2.66
CA TYR A 60 -2.80 4.44 2.29
C TYR A 60 -3.93 3.67 3.00
N TYR A 61 -4.00 3.75 4.33
CA TYR A 61 -5.03 3.04 5.09
C TYR A 61 -6.37 3.78 5.09
N GLY A 62 -6.34 5.12 5.08
CA GLY A 62 -7.51 5.98 5.02
C GLY A 62 -8.30 5.85 3.73
N ASN A 63 -7.66 5.40 2.65
CA ASN A 63 -8.29 5.14 1.37
C ASN A 63 -9.50 4.17 1.47
N ASN A 64 -9.54 3.31 2.48
CA ASN A 64 -10.68 2.41 2.73
C ASN A 64 -11.91 3.09 3.32
N TYR A 65 -11.81 4.36 3.72
CA TYR A 65 -12.86 5.09 4.44
C TYR A 65 -13.36 6.33 3.71
N VAL A 66 -12.96 6.50 2.46
CA VAL A 66 -13.41 7.58 1.57
C VAL A 66 -14.17 7.02 0.38
N ASP A 67 -15.07 7.84 -0.19
CA ASP A 67 -15.73 7.49 -1.44
C ASP A 67 -14.78 7.66 -2.62
N TYR A 68 -14.66 6.63 -3.44
CA TYR A 68 -13.80 6.66 -4.63
C TYR A 68 -14.38 7.51 -5.77
N GLY A 69 -15.68 7.80 -5.77
CA GLY A 69 -16.34 8.55 -6.86
C GLY A 69 -16.34 7.84 -8.22
N TYR A 70 -16.02 6.52 -8.27
CA TYR A 70 -16.04 5.73 -9.50
C TYR A 70 -16.43 4.26 -9.21
N LYS A 71 -16.95 3.55 -10.22
CA LYS A 71 -17.23 2.12 -10.10
C LYS A 71 -15.95 1.31 -10.20
N ARG A 72 -15.71 0.51 -9.17
CA ARG A 72 -14.49 -0.31 -9.07
C ARG A 72 -14.34 -1.32 -10.21
N SER A 73 -15.43 -1.97 -10.63
CA SER A 73 -15.42 -2.94 -11.73
C SER A 73 -14.98 -2.30 -13.06
N GLU A 74 -15.47 -1.10 -13.37
CA GLU A 74 -15.07 -0.34 -14.55
C GLU A 74 -13.59 0.05 -14.48
N PHE A 75 -13.15 0.57 -13.32
CA PHE A 75 -11.74 0.90 -13.10
C PHE A 75 -10.82 -0.30 -13.30
N MET A 76 -11.16 -1.47 -12.73
CA MET A 76 -10.34 -2.68 -12.84
C MET A 76 -10.28 -3.23 -14.28
N ASN A 77 -11.37 -3.12 -15.06
CA ASN A 77 -11.37 -3.49 -16.47
C ASN A 77 -10.43 -2.59 -17.28
N ASP A 78 -10.51 -1.28 -17.09
CA ASP A 78 -9.65 -0.29 -17.76
C ASP A 78 -8.17 -0.47 -17.34
N LEU A 79 -7.91 -0.71 -16.05
CA LEU A 79 -6.57 -1.01 -15.54
C LEU A 79 -6.00 -2.27 -16.19
N GLY A 80 -6.79 -3.34 -16.29
CA GLY A 80 -6.37 -4.59 -16.95
C GLY A 80 -5.98 -4.38 -18.42
N GLU A 81 -6.62 -3.45 -19.13
CA GLU A 81 -6.19 -3.08 -20.48
C GLU A 81 -4.83 -2.36 -20.47
N VAL A 82 -4.65 -1.37 -19.57
CA VAL A 82 -3.38 -0.64 -19.42
C VAL A 82 -2.24 -1.61 -19.08
N THR A 83 -2.41 -2.44 -18.04
CA THR A 83 -1.44 -3.43 -17.58
C THR A 83 -1.05 -4.43 -18.67
N ARG A 84 -2.04 -4.88 -19.46
CA ARG A 84 -1.77 -5.78 -20.60
C ARG A 84 -0.82 -5.16 -21.63
N PHE A 85 -0.95 -3.86 -21.90
CA PHE A 85 -0.09 -3.17 -22.86
C PHE A 85 1.25 -2.74 -22.28
N SER A 86 1.30 -2.25 -21.05
CA SER A 86 2.54 -1.83 -20.37
C SER A 86 3.55 -3.00 -20.21
N ASN A 87 3.05 -4.24 -20.11
CA ASN A 87 3.85 -5.46 -19.96
C ASN A 87 4.22 -6.12 -21.30
N ARG A 88 3.99 -5.45 -22.43
CA ARG A 88 4.33 -5.95 -23.77
C ARG A 88 5.26 -4.99 -24.49
N LYS A 89 6.01 -5.52 -25.46
CA LYS A 89 6.74 -4.66 -26.39
C LYS A 89 5.74 -3.98 -27.33
N ILE A 90 5.57 -2.68 -27.20
CA ILE A 90 4.65 -1.85 -27.99
C ILE A 90 5.41 -0.70 -28.68
N SER A 91 4.82 -0.14 -29.74
CA SER A 91 5.38 1.01 -30.41
C SER A 91 5.20 2.28 -29.57
N PHE A 92 6.03 3.31 -29.83
CA PHE A 92 5.89 4.63 -29.21
C PHE A 92 4.48 5.19 -29.34
N LYS A 93 3.89 5.14 -30.56
CA LYS A 93 2.51 5.61 -30.80
C LYS A 93 1.52 4.87 -29.90
N LYS A 94 1.60 3.54 -29.81
CA LYS A 94 0.69 2.76 -28.97
C LYS A 94 0.89 3.06 -27.49
N ALA A 95 2.14 3.25 -27.05
CA ALA A 95 2.42 3.63 -25.66
C ALA A 95 1.82 4.99 -25.31
N THR A 96 1.87 5.98 -26.22
CA THR A 96 1.23 7.30 -26.02
C THR A 96 -0.29 7.16 -25.85
N GLU A 97 -0.95 6.35 -26.69
CA GLU A 97 -2.40 6.10 -26.59
C GLU A 97 -2.78 5.45 -25.22
N VAL A 98 -2.00 4.46 -24.79
CA VAL A 98 -2.24 3.76 -23.52
C VAL A 98 -1.92 4.66 -22.33
N LEU A 99 -0.90 5.50 -22.42
CA LEU A 99 -0.52 6.46 -21.40
C LEU A 99 -1.65 7.46 -21.11
N GLU A 100 -2.37 7.95 -22.12
CA GLU A 100 -3.51 8.83 -21.90
C GLU A 100 -4.64 8.14 -21.09
N LYS A 101 -4.92 6.87 -21.36
CA LYS A 101 -5.85 6.09 -20.54
C LYS A 101 -5.34 5.93 -19.10
N ALA A 102 -4.05 5.60 -18.94
CA ALA A 102 -3.44 5.45 -17.62
C ALA A 102 -3.51 6.74 -16.79
N LYS A 103 -3.32 7.91 -17.41
CA LYS A 103 -3.47 9.22 -16.73
C LYS A 103 -4.89 9.45 -16.22
N ILE A 104 -5.92 9.07 -16.99
CA ILE A 104 -7.33 9.18 -16.56
C ILE A 104 -7.57 8.27 -15.35
N LEU A 105 -7.02 7.06 -15.34
CA LEU A 105 -7.12 6.15 -14.21
C LEU A 105 -6.37 6.68 -12.99
N TYR A 106 -5.21 7.29 -13.20
CA TYR A 106 -4.44 7.90 -12.12
C TYR A 106 -5.20 9.05 -11.43
N GLN A 107 -5.93 9.86 -12.20
CA GLN A 107 -6.80 10.90 -11.61
C GLN A 107 -7.91 10.31 -10.73
N LYS A 108 -8.40 9.11 -11.07
CA LYS A 108 -9.43 8.41 -10.27
C LYS A 108 -8.82 7.76 -9.02
N ASN A 109 -7.67 7.12 -9.15
CA ASN A 109 -7.01 6.41 -8.05
C ASN A 109 -5.47 6.51 -8.14
N PRO A 110 -4.87 7.58 -7.61
CA PRO A 110 -3.42 7.76 -7.61
C PRO A 110 -2.67 6.82 -6.68
N LEU A 111 -3.37 6.10 -5.79
CA LEU A 111 -2.78 5.14 -4.85
C LEU A 111 -2.73 3.70 -5.39
N ASN A 112 -3.21 3.47 -6.62
CA ASN A 112 -3.15 2.13 -7.21
C ASN A 112 -1.72 1.78 -7.62
N LYS A 113 -1.10 0.85 -6.91
CA LYS A 113 0.31 0.48 -7.05
C LYS A 113 0.65 -0.13 -8.40
N GLU A 114 -0.24 -0.95 -8.96
CA GLU A 114 -0.07 -1.54 -10.29
C GLU A 114 -0.05 -0.44 -11.37
N LEU A 115 -0.99 0.51 -11.28
CA LEU A 115 -1.05 1.65 -12.18
C LEU A 115 0.20 2.53 -12.11
N LEU A 116 0.75 2.76 -10.93
CA LEU A 116 2.00 3.54 -10.76
C LEU A 116 3.17 2.89 -11.49
N LEU A 117 3.31 1.55 -11.39
CA LEU A 117 4.33 0.82 -12.15
C LEU A 117 4.06 0.81 -13.66
N ASP A 118 2.81 0.75 -14.06
CA ASP A 118 2.44 0.82 -15.48
C ASP A 118 2.73 2.21 -16.05
N LEU A 119 2.44 3.28 -15.32
CA LEU A 119 2.79 4.65 -15.68
C LEU A 119 4.30 4.81 -15.83
N GLN A 120 5.11 4.30 -14.90
CA GLN A 120 6.57 4.30 -15.02
C GLN A 120 7.02 3.69 -16.35
N LYS A 121 6.56 2.47 -16.66
CA LYS A 121 6.93 1.74 -17.88
C LYS A 121 6.52 2.51 -19.14
N LEU A 122 5.29 3.02 -19.18
CA LEU A 122 4.75 3.75 -20.32
C LEU A 122 5.53 5.06 -20.56
N TYR A 123 5.83 5.82 -19.50
CA TYR A 123 6.64 7.03 -19.60
C TYR A 123 8.06 6.74 -20.12
N TYR A 124 8.66 5.62 -19.72
CA TYR A 124 9.98 5.22 -20.23
C TYR A 124 9.93 4.90 -21.74
N ILE A 125 8.86 4.24 -22.23
CA ILE A 125 8.69 3.95 -23.66
C ILE A 125 8.54 5.25 -24.46
N VAL A 126 7.82 6.25 -23.92
CA VAL A 126 7.63 7.56 -24.56
C VAL A 126 8.77 8.55 -24.28
N LYS A 127 9.85 8.10 -23.64
CA LYS A 127 11.08 8.86 -23.36
C LYS A 127 10.88 10.06 -22.41
N GLU A 128 9.91 10.00 -21.54
CA GLU A 128 9.65 10.98 -20.46
C GLU A 128 10.07 10.40 -19.10
N GLN A 129 11.34 10.07 -18.95
CA GLN A 129 11.88 9.32 -17.81
C GLN A 129 11.59 9.97 -16.45
N ASP A 130 11.76 11.30 -16.33
CA ASP A 130 11.52 12.03 -15.08
C ASP A 130 10.09 11.80 -14.54
N LYS A 131 9.09 11.72 -15.44
CA LYS A 131 7.71 11.43 -15.07
C LYS A 131 7.54 9.96 -14.65
N GLY A 132 8.25 9.06 -15.33
CA GLY A 132 8.30 7.66 -14.92
C GLY A 132 8.89 7.48 -13.52
N ASP A 133 10.02 8.13 -13.25
CA ASP A 133 10.71 8.12 -11.95
C ASP A 133 9.84 8.74 -10.84
N PHE A 134 9.06 9.77 -11.18
CA PHE A 134 8.08 10.36 -10.26
C PHE A 134 7.04 9.31 -9.80
N HIS A 135 6.40 8.60 -10.73
CA HIS A 135 5.41 7.56 -10.38
C HIS A 135 6.05 6.36 -9.68
N PHE A 136 7.27 6.01 -10.03
CA PHE A 136 8.01 4.98 -9.30
C PHE A 136 8.31 5.40 -7.86
N SER A 137 8.66 6.67 -7.62
CA SER A 137 8.84 7.17 -6.25
C SER A 137 7.55 7.11 -5.42
N GLN A 138 6.40 7.36 -6.02
CA GLN A 138 5.10 7.18 -5.37
C GLN A 138 4.83 5.72 -5.00
N TYR A 139 5.13 4.80 -5.92
CA TYR A 139 5.05 3.36 -5.65
C TYR A 139 5.94 2.96 -4.48
N GLN A 140 7.21 3.42 -4.45
CA GLN A 140 8.16 3.11 -3.37
C GLN A 140 7.65 3.58 -2.00
N LEU A 141 7.09 4.79 -1.91
CA LEU A 141 6.52 5.31 -0.66
C LEU A 141 5.35 4.45 -0.15
N LEU A 142 4.46 3.98 -1.02
CA LEU A 142 3.38 3.07 -0.63
C LEU A 142 3.92 1.70 -0.21
N TYR A 143 4.92 1.19 -0.92
CA TYR A 143 5.60 -0.05 -0.55
C TYR A 143 6.26 0.06 0.83
N GLU A 144 7.03 1.12 1.09
CA GLU A 144 7.66 1.38 2.38
C GLU A 144 6.62 1.56 3.49
N THR A 145 5.48 2.19 3.20
CA THR A 145 4.36 2.31 4.15
C THR A 145 3.87 0.94 4.62
N ILE A 146 3.76 -0.03 3.71
CA ILE A 146 3.41 -1.41 4.04
C ILE A 146 4.52 -2.05 4.87
N GLN A 147 5.78 -1.93 4.45
CA GLN A 147 6.92 -2.55 5.15
C GLN A 147 7.13 -1.99 6.57
N ASN A 148 6.80 -0.72 6.79
CA ASN A 148 6.93 -0.04 8.09
C ASN A 148 5.73 -0.25 9.01
N SER A 149 4.68 -0.97 8.59
CA SER A 149 3.46 -1.17 9.38
C SER A 149 3.59 -2.15 10.55
N GLY A 150 4.61 -2.99 10.51
CA GLY A 150 4.89 -4.00 11.53
C GLY A 150 6.15 -4.79 11.19
N THR A 151 6.48 -5.78 12.02
CA THR A 151 7.63 -6.66 11.76
C THR A 151 7.28 -7.83 10.83
N GLY A 152 6.02 -8.19 10.74
CA GLY A 152 5.57 -9.39 10.03
C GLY A 152 6.04 -10.73 10.63
N LYS A 153 6.76 -10.71 11.75
CA LYS A 153 7.36 -11.90 12.39
C LYS A 153 6.55 -12.40 13.59
N LEU A 154 5.65 -11.60 14.11
CA LEU A 154 4.82 -11.89 15.27
C LEU A 154 3.35 -11.56 14.94
N ASP A 155 2.43 -12.31 15.54
CA ASP A 155 1.00 -12.08 15.41
C ASP A 155 0.53 -10.75 16.03
N ILE A 156 1.28 -10.26 17.03
CA ILE A 156 1.06 -8.95 17.67
C ILE A 156 1.67 -7.78 16.88
N SER A 157 2.47 -8.06 15.85
CA SER A 157 3.10 -7.07 14.98
C SER A 157 3.12 -7.52 13.52
N PRO A 158 1.92 -7.85 12.94
CA PRO A 158 1.83 -8.23 11.55
C PRO A 158 2.14 -7.07 10.63
N LEU A 159 2.57 -7.34 9.40
CA LEU A 159 2.48 -6.35 8.33
C LEU A 159 1.01 -6.08 8.03
N VAL A 160 0.65 -4.82 7.81
CA VAL A 160 -0.75 -4.42 7.60
C VAL A 160 -0.94 -3.95 6.16
N VAL A 161 -1.97 -4.50 5.50
CA VAL A 161 -2.32 -4.16 4.12
C VAL A 161 -3.80 -3.87 3.98
N THR A 162 -4.18 -3.13 2.94
CA THR A 162 -5.58 -2.75 2.68
C THR A 162 -6.30 -3.72 1.76
N THR A 163 -5.57 -4.50 0.95
CA THR A 163 -6.13 -5.46 -0.01
C THR A 163 -5.38 -6.78 0.01
N PHE A 164 -6.01 -7.86 -0.50
CA PHE A 164 -5.33 -9.15 -0.66
C PHE A 164 -4.17 -9.08 -1.67
N SER A 165 -4.27 -8.25 -2.71
CA SER A 165 -3.18 -8.07 -3.67
C SER A 165 -1.93 -7.46 -3.03
N ASP A 166 -2.09 -6.63 -1.99
CA ASP A 166 -0.98 -6.01 -1.28
C ASP A 166 -0.21 -6.98 -0.37
N GLN A 167 -0.78 -8.14 -0.08
CA GLN A 167 -0.07 -9.18 0.69
C GLN A 167 1.18 -9.66 -0.05
N MET A 168 1.16 -9.69 -1.39
CA MET A 168 2.34 -10.03 -2.19
C MET A 168 3.47 -9.04 -1.97
N LEU A 169 3.15 -7.74 -1.91
CA LEU A 169 4.13 -6.69 -1.61
C LEU A 169 4.65 -6.78 -0.17
N ALA A 170 3.77 -7.07 0.79
CA ALA A 170 4.16 -7.26 2.17
C ALA A 170 5.16 -8.42 2.34
N LEU A 171 5.03 -9.47 1.53
CA LEU A 171 5.83 -10.70 1.61
C LEU A 171 7.00 -10.75 0.62
N GLU A 172 7.24 -9.72 -0.17
CA GLU A 172 8.25 -9.72 -1.24
C GLU A 172 9.65 -10.13 -0.72
N ASN A 173 10.04 -9.63 0.45
CA ASN A 173 11.34 -9.93 1.06
C ASN A 173 11.37 -11.23 1.87
N SER A 174 10.26 -11.97 1.95
CA SER A 174 10.15 -13.16 2.80
C SER A 174 10.54 -14.48 2.12
N ASN A 175 10.72 -14.48 0.80
CA ASN A 175 10.86 -15.68 -0.04
C ASN A 175 9.71 -16.70 0.13
N VAL A 176 8.59 -16.28 0.70
CA VAL A 176 7.46 -17.15 1.02
C VAL A 176 6.92 -17.84 -0.22
N PHE A 177 6.85 -17.14 -1.35
CA PHE A 177 6.26 -17.66 -2.59
C PHE A 177 7.20 -18.55 -3.40
N ALA A 178 8.50 -18.59 -3.08
CA ALA A 178 9.48 -19.38 -3.81
C ALA A 178 9.47 -20.89 -3.45
N HIS A 179 8.91 -21.27 -2.30
CA HIS A 179 9.09 -22.61 -1.72
C HIS A 179 7.81 -23.38 -1.40
N GLY A 180 6.65 -22.91 -1.87
CA GLY A 180 5.34 -23.49 -1.54
C GLY A 180 4.89 -23.12 -0.10
N ILE A 181 3.67 -22.67 0.04
CA ILE A 181 3.21 -22.03 1.27
C ILE A 181 2.10 -22.83 1.89
N THR A 182 2.21 -23.07 3.22
CA THR A 182 1.04 -23.37 4.02
C THR A 182 0.39 -22.06 4.45
N PHE A 183 -0.82 -21.82 3.98
CA PHE A 183 -1.58 -20.63 4.31
C PHE A 183 -2.63 -20.96 5.37
N LYS A 184 -2.70 -20.13 6.41
CA LYS A 184 -3.77 -20.13 7.41
C LYS A 184 -4.33 -18.74 7.53
N SER A 185 -5.65 -18.62 7.57
CA SER A 185 -6.35 -17.34 7.71
C SER A 185 -7.32 -17.40 8.89
N THR A 186 -7.40 -16.29 9.64
CA THR A 186 -8.29 -16.13 10.79
C THR A 186 -8.94 -14.76 10.72
N VAL A 187 -10.25 -14.68 10.90
CA VAL A 187 -10.97 -13.41 11.03
C VAL A 187 -10.78 -12.89 12.45
N LEU A 188 -10.34 -11.63 12.56
CA LEU A 188 -10.20 -10.95 13.84
C LEU A 188 -11.53 -10.31 14.27
N PRO A 189 -11.69 -9.94 15.57
CA PRO A 189 -12.94 -9.36 16.08
C PRO A 189 -13.39 -8.07 15.37
N ASP A 190 -12.45 -7.31 14.81
CA ASP A 190 -12.72 -6.09 14.04
C ASP A 190 -13.08 -6.34 12.57
N GLY A 191 -13.19 -7.62 12.18
CA GLY A 191 -13.53 -8.04 10.82
C GLY A 191 -12.34 -8.06 9.85
N SER A 192 -11.13 -7.67 10.27
CA SER A 192 -9.91 -7.84 9.48
C SER A 192 -9.48 -9.31 9.43
N TRP A 193 -8.59 -9.64 8.50
CA TRP A 193 -8.06 -10.99 8.32
C TRP A 193 -6.60 -11.05 8.74
N LEU A 194 -6.25 -11.94 9.67
CA LEU A 194 -4.86 -12.30 9.95
C LEU A 194 -4.49 -13.52 9.11
N ASN A 195 -3.55 -13.34 8.21
CA ASN A 195 -3.04 -14.37 7.32
C ASN A 195 -1.64 -14.77 7.78
N ILE A 196 -1.44 -16.08 7.96
CA ILE A 196 -0.19 -16.66 8.43
C ILE A 196 0.42 -17.46 7.28
N TYR A 197 1.60 -17.06 6.85
CA TYR A 197 2.38 -17.70 5.80
C TYR A 197 3.55 -18.43 6.43
N LYS A 198 3.93 -19.57 5.85
CA LYS A 198 5.03 -20.40 6.34
C LYS A 198 6.04 -20.63 5.23
N ASN A 199 7.32 -20.36 5.54
CA ASN A 199 8.44 -20.71 4.70
C ASN A 199 9.45 -21.49 5.54
N GLY A 200 9.53 -22.82 5.36
CA GLY A 200 10.31 -23.69 6.23
C GLY A 200 9.79 -23.64 7.66
N GLN A 201 10.62 -23.12 8.59
CA GLN A 201 10.25 -22.90 10.00
C GLN A 201 9.81 -21.45 10.28
N ASP A 202 10.02 -20.52 9.34
CA ASP A 202 9.67 -19.12 9.51
C ASP A 202 8.17 -18.91 9.31
N LEU A 203 7.57 -18.10 10.19
CA LEU A 203 6.19 -17.64 10.07
C LEU A 203 6.18 -16.16 9.74
N PHE A 204 5.25 -15.78 8.86
CA PHE A 204 5.01 -14.42 8.45
C PHE A 204 3.53 -14.09 8.66
N PHE A 205 3.29 -12.96 9.30
CA PHE A 205 1.95 -12.52 9.67
C PHE A 205 1.58 -11.28 8.88
N VAL A 206 0.47 -11.34 8.16
CA VAL A 206 -0.07 -10.22 7.39
C VAL A 206 -1.52 -10.00 7.78
N ARG A 207 -1.85 -8.81 8.27
CA ARG A 207 -3.22 -8.39 8.56
C ARG A 207 -3.78 -7.60 7.38
N THR A 208 -4.87 -8.07 6.83
CA THR A 208 -5.60 -7.36 5.77
C THR A 208 -6.78 -6.63 6.39
N THR A 209 -6.76 -5.30 6.34
CA THR A 209 -7.86 -4.46 6.81
C THR A 209 -8.96 -4.49 5.76
N HIS A 210 -9.92 -5.41 5.90
CA HIS A 210 -10.97 -5.58 4.93
C HIS A 210 -12.16 -4.68 5.25
N HIS A 211 -12.58 -3.87 4.28
CA HIS A 211 -13.82 -3.11 4.39
C HIS A 211 -14.96 -3.91 3.73
N LYS A 212 -15.91 -4.37 4.54
CA LYS A 212 -17.09 -5.11 4.04
C LYS A 212 -17.92 -4.32 3.01
N ASP A 213 -17.84 -3.00 3.06
CA ASP A 213 -18.65 -2.11 2.23
C ASP A 213 -18.09 -1.86 0.82
N LEU A 214 -16.81 -2.20 0.56
CA LEU A 214 -16.19 -2.07 -0.76
C LEU A 214 -16.79 -3.03 -1.82
N TYR A 215 -17.61 -4.00 -1.41
CA TYR A 215 -18.25 -4.97 -2.30
C TYR A 215 -19.75 -4.75 -2.46
N LYS A 216 -20.32 -3.66 -1.88
CA LYS A 216 -21.75 -3.36 -1.99
C LYS A 216 -22.13 -2.71 -3.33
N ASP A 217 -21.17 -2.12 -4.04
CA ASP A 217 -21.42 -1.35 -5.26
C ASP A 217 -21.53 -2.19 -6.53
N ASP A 218 -21.36 -3.50 -6.44
CA ASP A 218 -21.50 -4.44 -7.59
C ASP A 218 -22.89 -5.14 -7.64
N LYS A 219 -23.92 -4.57 -6.96
CA LYS A 219 -25.29 -5.07 -7.03
C LYS A 219 -26.20 -4.16 -7.83
#